data_28420cc888e7fe30485a1e8fa0807a94
#
_entry.id   28420cc888e7fe30485a1e8fa0807a94
#
_cell.length_a   1.000
_cell.length_b   1.000
_cell.length_c   1.000
_cell.angle_alpha   90.00
_cell.angle_beta   90.00
_cell.angle_gamma   90.00
#
_symmetry.space_group_name_H-M   'P 1'
#
loop_
_entity.id
_entity.type
_entity.pdbx_description
1 polymer ?
#
loop_
_entity_poly.entity_id
_entity_poly.type
_entity_poly.pdbx_seq_one_letter_code
_entity_poly.pdbx_strand_id
1 'polypeptide(L)' 'MVWFFERGFEILTCEARKGDAAYELVVRQPDGTESVQSLETASQLLEQIAVVPEALCLDGWRPSWQIRPY' A
#
# COMPACT_ATOMS: atom_id res chain seq x y z
N MET A 1 8.90 3.73 -0.79
CA MET A 1 8.48 2.52 -1.52
C MET A 1 7.00 2.61 -1.81
N VAL A 2 6.63 2.45 -3.07
CA VAL A 2 5.25 2.64 -3.51
C VAL A 2 4.82 1.46 -4.33
N TRP A 3 3.60 0.99 -4.10
CA TRP A 3 2.99 -0.09 -4.87
C TRP A 3 1.65 0.37 -5.39
N PHE A 4 1.22 -0.25 -6.47
CA PHE A 4 -0.09 0.00 -7.04
C PHE A 4 -0.87 -1.30 -7.13
N PHE A 5 -2.16 -1.19 -6.88
CA PHE A 5 -3.10 -2.31 -7.07
C PHE A 5 -4.21 -1.84 -7.98
N GLU A 6 -4.79 -2.75 -8.72
CA GLU A 6 -5.88 -2.40 -9.61
C GLU A 6 -7.06 -3.33 -9.42
N ARG A 7 -8.25 -2.79 -9.65
CA ARG A 7 -9.48 -3.54 -9.63
C ARG A 7 -10.41 -2.87 -10.65
N GLY A 8 -10.62 -3.54 -11.81
CA GLY A 8 -11.31 -2.90 -12.91
C GLY A 8 -10.56 -1.68 -13.40
N PHE A 9 -11.19 -0.53 -13.34
CA PHE A 9 -10.55 0.73 -13.70
C PHE A 9 -10.05 1.53 -12.50
N GLU A 10 -10.14 0.95 -11.32
CA GLU A 10 -9.74 1.62 -10.10
C GLU A 10 -8.28 1.33 -9.78
N ILE A 11 -7.60 2.32 -9.24
CA ILE A 11 -6.21 2.19 -8.81
C ILE A 11 -6.14 2.54 -7.32
N LEU A 12 -5.49 1.68 -6.56
CA LEU A 12 -5.21 1.91 -5.16
C LEU A 12 -3.71 1.99 -5.00
N THR A 13 -3.25 2.95 -4.22
CA THR A 13 -1.82 3.17 -4.01
C THR A 13 -1.46 2.89 -2.57
N CYS A 14 -0.39 2.13 -2.37
CA CYS A 14 0.18 1.89 -1.05
C CYS A 14 1.57 2.48 -1.03
N GLU A 15 1.89 3.20 0.03
CA GLU A 15 3.20 3.81 0.17
C GLU A 15 3.74 3.53 1.57
N ALA A 16 4.96 3.00 1.64
CA ALA A 16 5.68 2.84 2.90
C ALA A 16 6.75 3.90 2.97
N ARG A 17 6.76 4.68 4.03
CA ARG A 17 7.72 5.75 4.18
C ARG A 17 8.17 5.87 5.63
N LYS A 18 9.29 6.54 5.83
CA LYS A 18 9.80 6.80 7.15
C LYS A 18 9.44 8.22 7.54
N GLY A 19 8.65 8.35 8.61
CA GLY A 19 8.33 9.65 9.18
C GLY A 19 9.38 10.08 10.19
N ASP A 20 9.14 11.19 10.88
CA ASP A 20 10.08 11.73 11.84
C ASP A 20 10.25 10.83 13.07
N ALA A 21 9.18 10.27 13.57
CA ALA A 21 9.20 9.49 14.80
C ALA A 21 8.85 8.03 14.58
N ALA A 22 8.31 7.68 13.42
CA ALA A 22 7.81 6.33 13.17
C ALA A 22 7.77 6.07 11.67
N TYR A 23 7.61 4.80 11.33
CA TYR A 23 7.33 4.43 9.95
C TYR A 23 5.84 4.62 9.69
N GLU A 24 5.49 4.84 8.46
CA GLU A 24 4.10 5.04 8.06
C GLU A 24 3.76 4.19 6.85
N LEU A 25 2.58 3.60 6.88
CA LEU A 25 2.02 2.92 5.73
C LEU A 25 0.77 3.68 5.31
N VAL A 26 0.80 4.20 4.11
CA VAL A 26 -0.29 5.03 3.58
C VAL A 26 -1.01 4.26 2.49
N VAL A 27 -2.32 4.19 2.59
CA VAL A 27 -3.16 3.57 1.56
C VAL A 27 -4.09 4.63 1.02
N ARG A 28 -4.01 4.88 -0.28
CA ARG A 28 -4.85 5.86 -0.94
C ARG A 28 -5.86 5.16 -1.83
N GLN A 29 -7.12 5.38 -1.53
CA GLN A 29 -8.24 4.78 -2.27
C GLN A 29 -8.46 5.52 -3.60
N PRO A 30 -9.15 4.87 -4.56
CA PRO A 30 -9.47 5.52 -5.82
C PRO A 30 -10.26 6.81 -5.69
N ASP A 31 -11.05 6.95 -4.62
CA ASP A 31 -11.85 8.15 -4.39
C ASP A 31 -11.05 9.29 -3.75
N GLY A 32 -9.76 9.09 -3.52
CA GLY A 32 -8.89 10.08 -2.92
C GLY A 32 -8.77 9.96 -1.40
N THR A 33 -9.56 9.09 -0.78
CA THR A 33 -9.45 8.87 0.66
C THR A 33 -8.12 8.23 0.99
N GLU A 34 -7.49 8.72 2.04
CA GLU A 34 -6.18 8.26 2.44
C GLU A 34 -6.23 7.78 3.88
N SER A 35 -5.64 6.63 4.15
CA SER A 35 -5.49 6.17 5.52
C SER A 35 -4.00 6.00 5.80
N VAL A 36 -3.59 6.41 7.00
CA VAL A 36 -2.20 6.38 7.42
C VAL A 36 -2.12 5.54 8.68
N GLN A 37 -1.25 4.55 8.65
CA GLN A 37 -0.99 3.71 9.81
C GLN A 37 0.43 3.97 10.27
N SER A 38 0.60 4.35 11.54
CA SER A 38 1.92 4.57 12.11
C SER A 38 2.42 3.28 12.73
N LEU A 39 3.69 2.97 12.47
CA LEU A 39 4.32 1.73 12.94
C LEU A 39 5.63 2.11 13.59
N GLU A 40 5.85 1.63 14.80
CA GLU A 40 7.00 2.05 15.59
C GLU A 40 8.32 1.45 15.14
N THR A 41 8.27 0.26 14.56
CA THR A 41 9.50 -0.44 14.17
C THR A 41 9.46 -0.88 12.72
N ALA A 42 10.64 -1.10 12.15
CA ALA A 42 10.75 -1.64 10.81
C ALA A 42 10.12 -3.03 10.70
N SER A 43 10.20 -3.84 11.77
CA SER A 43 9.58 -5.16 11.77
C SER A 43 8.08 -5.08 11.61
N GLN A 44 7.44 -4.14 12.31
CA GLN A 44 6.00 -3.95 12.18
C GLN A 44 5.63 -3.51 10.77
N LEU A 45 6.43 -2.63 10.18
CA LEU A 45 6.20 -2.20 8.82
C LEU A 45 6.29 -3.38 7.85
N LEU A 46 7.31 -4.22 8.00
CA LEU A 46 7.48 -5.38 7.13
C LEU A 46 6.33 -6.37 7.26
N GLU A 47 5.81 -6.54 8.48
CA GLU A 47 4.64 -7.39 8.68
C GLU A 47 3.43 -6.86 7.91
N GLN A 48 3.20 -5.55 7.96
CA GLN A 48 2.09 -4.95 7.24
C GLN A 48 2.29 -5.03 5.73
N ILE A 49 3.50 -4.86 5.27
CA ILE A 49 3.81 -5.02 3.85
C ILE A 49 3.46 -6.41 3.36
N ALA A 50 3.61 -7.43 4.21
CA ALA A 50 3.26 -8.79 3.84
C ALA A 50 1.76 -9.05 3.92
N VAL A 51 1.08 -8.46 4.89
CA VAL A 51 -0.34 -8.73 5.17
C VAL A 51 -1.29 -7.94 4.26
N VAL A 52 -0.97 -6.67 3.99
CA VAL A 52 -1.87 -5.79 3.25
C VAL A 52 -2.17 -6.33 1.84
N PRO A 53 -1.18 -6.79 1.06
CA PRO A 53 -1.50 -7.34 -0.26
C PRO A 53 -2.44 -8.52 -0.21
N GLU A 54 -2.33 -9.40 0.79
CA GLU A 54 -3.23 -10.53 0.92
C GLU A 54 -4.66 -10.07 1.17
N ALA A 55 -4.83 -9.10 2.07
CA ALA A 55 -6.15 -8.56 2.37
C ALA A 55 -6.76 -7.89 1.14
N LEU A 56 -5.95 -7.17 0.38
CA LEU A 56 -6.41 -6.51 -0.83
C LEU A 56 -6.81 -7.53 -1.89
N CYS A 57 -6.05 -8.61 -2.03
CA CYS A 57 -6.39 -9.66 -3.00
C CYS A 57 -7.72 -10.32 -2.65
N LEU A 58 -8.00 -10.51 -1.38
CA LEU A 58 -9.28 -11.06 -0.95
C LEU A 58 -10.44 -10.14 -1.29
N ASP A 59 -10.18 -8.84 -1.39
CA ASP A 59 -11.18 -7.85 -1.74
C ASP A 59 -11.22 -7.57 -3.25
N GLY A 60 -10.57 -8.40 -4.05
CA GLY A 60 -10.60 -8.28 -5.49
C GLY A 60 -9.52 -7.41 -6.11
N TRP A 61 -8.64 -6.85 -5.30
CA TRP A 61 -7.54 -6.06 -5.82
C TRP A 61 -6.42 -6.96 -6.31
N ARG A 62 -5.73 -6.53 -7.34
CA ARG A 62 -4.63 -7.29 -7.94
C ARG A 62 -3.41 -6.39 -8.02
N PRO A 63 -2.22 -6.92 -7.72
CA PRO A 63 -1.00 -6.11 -7.90
C PRO A 63 -0.90 -5.65 -9.35
N SER A 64 -0.55 -4.39 -9.50
CA SER A 64 -0.36 -3.84 -10.83
C SER A 64 1.09 -3.99 -11.22
N TRP A 65 1.38 -4.93 -12.08
CA TRP A 65 2.71 -5.14 -12.65
C TRP A 65 2.84 -4.43 -13.98
N GLN A 66 1.92 -3.53 -14.23
CA GLN A 66 1.86 -2.82 -15.49
C GLN A 66 2.92 -1.77 -15.64
N ILE A 67 3.62 -1.47 -14.60
CA ILE A 67 4.65 -0.47 -14.65
C ILE A 67 5.72 -0.90 -15.62
N ARG A 68 5.89 -0.11 -16.67
CA ARG A 68 6.83 -0.41 -17.71
C ARG A 68 8.02 0.42 -17.54
N PRO A 69 9.10 -0.17 -17.51
CA PRO A 69 10.26 0.66 -17.62
C PRO A 69 10.28 1.32 -18.94
N TYR A 70 9.86 1.15 -19.64
CA TYR A 70 9.90 1.75 -20.81
C TYR A 70 10.54 2.08 -21.22
#